data_8bc2f0adae8e69269f7f66381a26bf46
#
_entry.id   8bc2f0adae8e69269f7f66381a26bf46
#
_cell.length_a   1.000
_cell.length_b   1.000
_cell.length_c   1.000
_cell.angle_alpha   90.00
_cell.angle_beta   90.00
_cell.angle_gamma   90.00
#
_symmetry.space_group_name_H-M   'P 1'
#
loop_
_entity.id
_entity.type
_entity.pdbx_description
1 polymer ?
#
loop_
_entity_poly.entity_id
_entity_poly.type
_entity_poly.pdbx_seq_one_letter_code
_entity_poly.pdbx_strand_id
1 'polypeptide(L)'
;MGVGAIAAGLFFGVVCLAAGRKFSGASRGQARFALWASLLFLGAYVFRIVLGYTSEGFTTDTDTFKSWAALANSVGFGQIYHQDIFLDYPPGYLYVLALLDKLRLLFGLPMESPAYTLLIKMPSILADMACAGGVLYLSRKRLGDYPALFL
;
A
#
# COMPACT_ATOMS: atom_id res chain seq x y z
N MET A 1 14.35 1.31 10.04
CA MET A 1 13.06 0.75 10.58
C MET A 1 11.92 1.77 10.74
N GLY A 2 12.08 3.07 10.39
CA GLY A 2 11.09 4.08 10.82
C GLY A 2 9.86 4.29 9.93
N VAL A 3 10.00 4.34 8.61
CA VAL A 3 8.94 4.90 7.73
C VAL A 3 7.78 3.93 7.48
N GLY A 4 8.06 2.65 7.28
CA GLY A 4 7.01 1.64 7.10
C GLY A 4 6.16 1.43 8.35
N ALA A 5 6.79 1.47 9.53
CA ALA A 5 6.10 1.35 10.81
C ALA A 5 5.22 2.59 11.09
N ILE A 6 5.67 3.79 10.73
CA ILE A 6 4.89 5.03 10.89
C ILE A 6 3.68 5.03 9.94
N ALA A 7 3.87 4.68 8.66
CA ALA A 7 2.76 4.58 7.71
C ALA A 7 1.75 3.50 8.11
N ALA A 8 2.23 2.36 8.61
CA ALA A 8 1.39 1.29 9.17
C ALA A 8 0.59 1.76 10.38
N GLY A 9 1.24 2.47 11.31
CA GLY A 9 0.61 3.02 12.51
C GLY A 9 -0.45 4.05 12.18
N LEU A 10 -0.18 4.95 11.22
CA LEU A 10 -1.13 5.98 10.80
C LEU A 10 -2.35 5.37 10.09
N PHE A 11 -2.13 4.43 9.15
CA PHE A 11 -3.23 3.75 8.46
C PHE A 11 -4.10 2.95 9.44
N PHE A 12 -3.47 2.18 10.33
CA PHE A 12 -4.19 1.41 11.35
C PHE A 12 -4.90 2.32 12.36
N GLY A 13 -4.26 3.42 12.78
CA GLY A 13 -4.87 4.42 13.64
C GLY A 13 -6.12 5.04 13.01
N VAL A 14 -6.08 5.40 11.73
CA VAL A 14 -7.24 5.93 10.99
C VAL A 14 -8.35 4.88 10.86
N VAL A 15 -8.02 3.63 10.54
CA VAL A 15 -9.01 2.54 10.45
C VAL A 15 -9.62 2.25 11.82
N CYS A 16 -8.83 2.20 12.89
CA CYS A 16 -9.33 2.01 14.25
C CYS A 16 -10.17 3.19 14.75
N LEU A 17 -9.79 4.42 14.44
CA LEU A 17 -10.58 5.63 14.80
C LEU A 17 -11.88 5.70 14.02
N ALA A 18 -11.88 5.36 12.73
CA ALA A 18 -13.08 5.29 11.91
C ALA A 18 -14.03 4.16 12.37
N ALA A 19 -13.48 3.01 12.73
CA ALA A 19 -14.23 1.92 13.34
C ALA A 19 -14.76 2.30 14.72
N GLY A 20 -13.95 2.87 15.61
CA GLY A 20 -14.32 3.21 16.99
C GLY A 20 -15.44 4.26 17.08
N ARG A 21 -15.47 5.27 16.20
CA ARG A 21 -16.53 6.28 16.15
C ARG A 21 -17.90 5.72 15.78
N LYS A 22 -17.97 4.62 15.04
CA LYS A 22 -19.22 3.99 14.61
C LYS A 22 -19.77 2.97 15.61
N PHE A 23 -19.01 2.60 16.65
CA PHE A 23 -19.32 1.49 17.56
C PHE A 23 -19.89 1.91 18.92
N SER A 24 -20.15 3.18 19.15
CA SER A 24 -20.73 3.70 20.40
C SER A 24 -22.12 3.17 20.75
N GLY A 25 -22.71 2.30 19.92
CA GLY A 25 -24.00 1.63 20.15
C GLY A 25 -24.04 0.19 19.61
N ALA A 26 -22.89 -0.42 19.30
CA ALA A 26 -22.81 -1.73 18.66
C ALA A 26 -23.17 -2.87 19.62
N SER A 27 -23.92 -3.85 19.11
CA SER A 27 -24.15 -5.11 19.84
C SER A 27 -22.83 -5.87 20.06
N ARG A 28 -22.79 -6.74 21.09
CA ARG A 28 -21.61 -7.59 21.37
C ARG A 28 -21.14 -8.39 20.16
N GLY A 29 -22.05 -8.82 19.30
CA GLY A 29 -21.74 -9.53 18.05
C GLY A 29 -20.98 -8.66 17.05
N GLN A 30 -21.45 -7.43 16.85
CA GLN A 30 -20.80 -6.45 15.95
C GLN A 30 -19.41 -6.05 16.44
N ALA A 31 -19.22 -5.89 17.74
CA ALA A 31 -17.93 -5.59 18.32
C ALA A 31 -16.93 -6.75 18.12
N ARG A 32 -17.36 -8.00 18.30
CA ARG A 32 -16.53 -9.19 18.01
C ARG A 32 -16.15 -9.28 16.54
N PHE A 33 -17.12 -9.09 15.63
CA PHE A 33 -16.85 -9.08 14.20
C PHE A 33 -15.80 -8.03 13.83
N ALA A 34 -15.96 -6.79 14.32
CA ALA A 34 -15.03 -5.71 14.05
C ALA A 34 -13.62 -6.02 14.55
N LEU A 35 -13.50 -6.65 15.73
CA LEU A 35 -12.22 -7.09 16.28
C LEU A 35 -11.55 -8.11 15.36
N TRP A 36 -12.25 -9.17 14.95
CA TRP A 36 -11.71 -10.20 14.07
C TRP A 36 -11.34 -9.66 12.70
N ALA A 37 -12.20 -8.83 12.09
CA ALA A 37 -11.90 -8.17 10.83
C ALA A 37 -10.65 -7.30 10.95
N SER A 38 -10.53 -6.50 12.01
CA SER A 38 -9.36 -5.65 12.23
C SER A 38 -8.08 -6.47 12.43
N LEU A 39 -8.13 -7.57 13.17
CA LEU A 39 -6.97 -8.45 13.38
C LEU A 39 -6.53 -9.13 12.07
N LEU A 40 -7.48 -9.60 11.26
CA LEU A 40 -7.19 -10.19 9.94
C LEU A 40 -6.55 -9.16 8.99
N PHE A 41 -7.12 -7.95 8.92
CA PHE A 41 -6.56 -6.88 8.09
C PHE A 41 -5.18 -6.44 8.55
N LEU A 42 -4.98 -6.30 9.88
CA LEU A 42 -3.66 -5.98 10.44
C LEU A 42 -2.66 -7.08 10.12
N GLY A 43 -3.01 -8.34 10.36
CA GLY A 43 -2.16 -9.48 10.06
C GLY A 43 -1.78 -9.56 8.59
N ALA A 44 -2.77 -9.40 7.69
CA ALA A 44 -2.55 -9.36 6.25
C ALA A 44 -1.65 -8.19 5.82
N TYR A 45 -1.84 -7.01 6.42
CA TYR A 45 -1.01 -5.84 6.14
C TYR A 45 0.44 -6.05 6.61
N VAL A 46 0.62 -6.48 7.86
CA VAL A 46 1.96 -6.76 8.42
C VAL A 46 2.68 -7.83 7.59
N PHE A 47 1.98 -8.89 7.22
CA PHE A 47 2.54 -9.95 6.37
C PHE A 47 3.03 -9.40 5.01
N ARG A 48 2.24 -8.54 4.35
CA ARG A 48 2.64 -7.89 3.08
C ARG A 48 3.83 -6.96 3.26
N ILE A 49 3.89 -6.21 4.35
CA ILE A 49 5.05 -5.34 4.66
C ILE A 49 6.31 -6.18 4.85
N VAL A 50 6.24 -7.27 5.62
CA VAL A 50 7.37 -8.17 5.84
C VAL A 50 7.83 -8.77 4.52
N LEU A 51 6.92 -9.34 3.73
CA LEU A 51 7.26 -9.89 2.41
C LEU A 51 7.81 -8.83 1.47
N GLY A 52 7.21 -7.64 1.44
CA GLY A 52 7.66 -6.53 0.59
C GLY A 52 9.06 -6.03 0.95
N TYR A 53 9.43 -6.12 2.23
CA TYR A 53 10.74 -5.72 2.72
C TYR A 53 11.82 -6.81 2.52
N THR A 54 11.46 -8.09 2.74
CA THR A 54 12.40 -9.22 2.72
C THR A 54 12.56 -9.85 1.34
N SER A 55 11.60 -9.66 0.43
CA SER A 55 11.62 -10.19 -0.92
C SER A 55 11.83 -9.07 -1.93
N GLU A 56 12.78 -9.22 -2.81
CA GLU A 56 12.97 -8.28 -3.94
C GLU A 56 11.85 -8.40 -4.98
N GLY A 57 11.21 -9.58 -5.06
CA GLY A 57 10.22 -9.89 -6.07
C GLY A 57 10.89 -10.17 -7.43
N PHE A 58 10.21 -9.81 -8.52
CA PHE A 58 10.84 -9.86 -9.84
C PHE A 58 11.70 -8.61 -10.02
N THR A 59 13.02 -8.81 -9.94
CA THR A 59 14.01 -7.71 -9.84
C THR A 59 13.95 -6.78 -11.04
N THR A 60 13.76 -7.33 -12.25
CA THR A 60 13.65 -6.52 -13.49
C THR A 60 12.55 -5.46 -13.39
N ASP A 61 11.35 -5.82 -12.92
CA ASP A 61 10.24 -4.87 -12.80
C ASP A 61 10.52 -3.83 -11.72
N THR A 62 11.04 -4.29 -10.57
CA THR A 62 11.34 -3.40 -9.44
C THR A 62 12.38 -2.36 -9.81
N ASP A 63 13.45 -2.77 -10.50
CA ASP A 63 14.54 -1.90 -10.93
C ASP A 63 14.09 -0.95 -12.05
N THR A 64 13.23 -1.44 -12.94
CA THR A 64 12.59 -0.62 -13.97
C THR A 64 11.76 0.50 -13.34
N PHE A 65 10.91 0.19 -12.36
CA PHE A 65 10.11 1.21 -11.66
C PHE A 65 10.99 2.23 -10.91
N LYS A 66 12.06 1.77 -10.24
CA LYS A 66 13.02 2.67 -9.59
C LYS A 66 13.71 3.59 -10.61
N SER A 67 14.11 3.05 -11.77
CA SER A 67 14.76 3.81 -12.84
C SER A 67 13.81 4.85 -13.43
N TRP A 68 12.57 4.48 -13.72
CA TRP A 68 11.56 5.44 -14.21
C TRP A 68 11.23 6.52 -13.19
N ALA A 69 11.15 6.16 -11.91
CA ALA A 69 10.93 7.12 -10.83
C ALA A 69 12.02 8.19 -10.75
N ALA A 70 13.28 7.76 -10.78
CA ALA A 70 14.44 8.65 -10.78
C ALA A 70 14.52 9.48 -12.06
N LEU A 71 14.28 8.87 -13.22
CA LEU A 71 14.30 9.56 -14.51
C LEU A 71 13.20 10.63 -14.60
N ALA A 72 11.97 10.31 -14.18
CA ALA A 72 10.86 11.25 -14.17
C ALA A 72 11.18 12.51 -13.33
N ASN A 73 11.92 12.34 -12.23
CA ASN A 73 12.35 13.46 -11.40
C ASN A 73 13.52 14.25 -12.01
N SER A 74 14.40 13.61 -12.79
CA SER A 74 15.58 14.26 -13.38
C SER A 74 15.25 15.03 -14.65
N VAL A 75 14.48 14.44 -15.59
CA VAL A 75 14.16 15.06 -16.89
C VAL A 75 12.80 15.73 -16.92
N GLY A 76 11.93 15.43 -15.99
CA GLY A 76 10.55 15.90 -15.92
C GLY A 76 9.58 15.16 -16.84
N PHE A 77 8.27 15.28 -16.53
CA PHE A 77 7.21 14.50 -17.18
C PHE A 77 7.03 14.84 -18.66
N GLY A 78 7.36 16.06 -19.10
CA GLY A 78 7.26 16.45 -20.50
C GLY A 78 8.34 15.83 -21.38
N GLN A 79 9.45 15.39 -20.80
CA GLN A 79 10.60 14.89 -21.54
C GLN A 79 10.82 13.37 -21.38
N ILE A 80 10.18 12.73 -20.41
CA ILE A 80 10.43 11.32 -20.09
C ILE A 80 10.11 10.38 -21.27
N TYR A 81 9.06 10.69 -22.04
CA TYR A 81 8.65 9.90 -23.21
C TYR A 81 9.51 10.16 -24.45
N HIS A 82 10.38 11.16 -24.42
CA HIS A 82 11.34 11.45 -25.49
C HIS A 82 12.72 10.83 -25.22
N GLN A 83 12.88 10.14 -24.09
CA GLN A 83 14.10 9.43 -23.77
C GLN A 83 14.15 8.09 -24.50
N ASP A 84 15.35 7.64 -24.89
CA ASP A 84 15.58 6.33 -25.49
C ASP A 84 15.58 5.22 -24.42
N ILE A 85 14.39 4.98 -23.86
CA ILE A 85 14.16 3.97 -22.82
C ILE A 85 12.90 3.16 -23.13
N PHE A 86 12.86 1.93 -22.66
CA PHE A 86 11.62 1.18 -22.58
C PHE A 86 10.72 1.79 -21.50
N LEU A 87 9.56 2.31 -21.92
CA LEU A 87 8.56 2.92 -21.03
C LEU A 87 7.17 2.62 -21.58
N ASP A 88 6.52 1.60 -21.04
CA ASP A 88 5.20 1.11 -21.45
C ASP A 88 4.06 1.48 -20.49
N TYR A 89 4.37 2.24 -19.44
CA TYR A 89 3.39 2.65 -18.44
C TYR A 89 2.73 3.99 -18.76
N PRO A 90 1.41 4.10 -18.44
CA PRO A 90 0.68 5.35 -18.66
C PRO A 90 1.17 6.47 -17.73
N PRO A 91 1.04 7.75 -18.15
CA PRO A 91 1.56 8.91 -17.41
C PRO A 91 1.11 8.98 -15.94
N GLY A 92 -0.11 8.55 -15.66
CA GLY A 92 -0.68 8.61 -14.30
C GLY A 92 0.14 7.87 -13.26
N TYR A 93 0.68 6.69 -13.59
CA TYR A 93 1.50 5.93 -12.64
C TYR A 93 2.90 6.54 -12.47
N LEU A 94 3.45 7.19 -13.48
CA LEU A 94 4.74 7.88 -13.37
C LEU A 94 4.73 9.00 -12.33
N TYR A 95 3.59 9.71 -12.13
CA TYR A 95 3.46 10.69 -11.06
C TYR A 95 3.58 10.04 -9.67
N VAL A 96 2.99 8.85 -9.52
CA VAL A 96 3.12 8.07 -8.28
C VAL A 96 4.58 7.67 -8.06
N LEU A 97 5.24 7.10 -9.07
CA LEU A 97 6.64 6.69 -8.99
C LEU A 97 7.56 7.87 -8.65
N ALA A 98 7.39 9.00 -9.32
CA ALA A 98 8.18 10.20 -9.05
C ALA A 98 7.97 10.72 -7.61
N LEU A 99 6.74 10.66 -7.09
CA LEU A 99 6.47 10.98 -5.68
C LEU A 99 7.22 10.04 -4.73
N LEU A 100 7.23 8.73 -5.03
CA LEU A 100 7.93 7.73 -4.21
C LEU A 100 9.46 7.97 -4.21
N ASP A 101 10.03 8.36 -5.37
CA ASP A 101 11.45 8.71 -5.44
C ASP A 101 11.76 10.01 -4.69
N LYS A 102 10.89 11.02 -4.73
CA LYS A 102 11.04 12.22 -3.88
C LYS A 102 11.02 11.86 -2.39
N LEU A 103 10.14 10.95 -1.98
CA LEU A 103 10.12 10.45 -0.60
C LEU A 103 11.41 9.69 -0.27
N ARG A 104 11.92 8.87 -1.20
CA ARG A 104 13.22 8.22 -1.06
C ARG A 104 14.33 9.23 -0.77
N LEU A 105 14.41 10.28 -1.59
CA LEU A 105 15.40 11.35 -1.43
C LEU A 105 15.25 12.10 -0.10
N LEU A 106 14.01 12.43 0.28
CA LEU A 106 13.70 13.09 1.54
C LEU A 106 14.16 12.28 2.76
N PHE A 107 14.02 10.95 2.71
CA PHE A 107 14.44 10.05 3.79
C PHE A 107 15.90 9.57 3.65
N GLY A 108 16.63 10.01 2.64
CA GLY A 108 18.01 9.60 2.41
C GLY A 108 18.18 8.11 2.13
N LEU A 109 17.19 7.45 1.53
CA LEU A 109 17.24 6.00 1.27
C LEU A 109 18.12 5.72 0.05
N PRO A 110 19.07 4.77 0.12
CA PRO A 110 19.81 4.29 -1.04
C PRO A 110 18.89 3.67 -2.08
N MET A 111 19.26 3.76 -3.38
CA MET A 111 18.48 3.21 -4.49
C MET A 111 18.24 1.69 -4.34
N GLU A 112 19.27 0.96 -3.90
CA GLU A 112 19.24 -0.50 -3.74
C GLU A 112 18.73 -0.95 -2.36
N SER A 113 18.20 -0.03 -1.54
CA SER A 113 17.76 -0.40 -0.20
C SER A 113 16.44 -1.18 -0.22
N PRO A 114 16.28 -2.22 0.64
CA PRO A 114 15.02 -2.92 0.81
C PRO A 114 13.87 -1.97 1.21
N ALA A 115 14.19 -0.88 1.90
CA ALA A 115 13.22 0.14 2.28
C ALA A 115 12.67 0.88 1.07
N TYR A 116 13.49 1.19 0.06
CA TYR A 116 13.01 1.80 -1.18
C TYR A 116 12.23 0.79 -2.03
N THR A 117 12.68 -0.45 -2.11
CA THR A 117 11.92 -1.55 -2.74
C THR A 117 10.53 -1.69 -2.11
N LEU A 118 10.43 -1.67 -0.79
CA LEU A 118 9.14 -1.67 -0.10
C LEU A 118 8.32 -0.42 -0.46
N LEU A 119 8.94 0.76 -0.49
CA LEU A 119 8.26 2.01 -0.82
C LEU A 119 7.64 1.96 -2.23
N ILE A 120 8.34 1.42 -3.22
CA ILE A 120 7.83 1.18 -4.59
C ILE A 120 6.62 0.23 -4.60
N LYS A 121 6.58 -0.77 -3.71
CA LYS A 121 5.47 -1.74 -3.60
C LYS A 121 4.27 -1.20 -2.81
N MET A 122 4.43 -0.12 -2.05
CA MET A 122 3.37 0.41 -1.18
C MET A 122 2.06 0.75 -1.90
N PRO A 123 2.04 1.39 -3.09
CA PRO A 123 0.78 1.65 -3.80
C PRO A 123 -0.02 0.37 -4.07
N SER A 124 0.65 -0.70 -4.51
CA SER A 124 0.00 -1.99 -4.77
C SER A 124 -0.53 -2.64 -3.49
N ILE A 125 0.25 -2.61 -2.39
CA ILE A 125 -0.17 -3.13 -1.09
C ILE A 125 -1.41 -2.37 -0.58
N LEU A 126 -1.42 -1.04 -0.69
CA LEU A 126 -2.55 -0.23 -0.26
C LEU A 126 -3.79 -0.45 -1.12
N ALA A 127 -3.63 -0.56 -2.45
CA ALA A 127 -4.72 -0.85 -3.36
C ALA A 127 -5.35 -2.23 -3.06
N ASP A 128 -4.54 -3.25 -2.84
CA ASP A 128 -4.98 -4.60 -2.48
C ASP A 128 -5.77 -4.61 -1.15
N MET A 129 -5.26 -3.91 -0.14
CA MET A 129 -5.97 -3.76 1.14
C MET A 129 -7.29 -2.99 0.98
N ALA A 130 -7.32 -1.98 0.12
CA ALA A 130 -8.55 -1.22 -0.17
C ALA A 130 -9.58 -2.10 -0.91
N CYS A 131 -9.15 -2.92 -1.86
CA CYS A 131 -10.00 -3.88 -2.56
C CYS A 131 -10.58 -4.92 -1.59
N ALA A 132 -9.74 -5.51 -0.72
CA ALA A 132 -10.20 -6.44 0.31
C ALA A 132 -11.24 -5.80 1.25
N GLY A 133 -11.00 -4.55 1.66
CA GLY A 133 -11.97 -3.78 2.45
C GLY A 133 -13.28 -3.53 1.71
N GLY A 134 -13.22 -3.23 0.42
CA GLY A 134 -14.39 -3.07 -0.44
C GLY A 134 -15.21 -4.36 -0.57
N VAL A 135 -14.54 -5.50 -0.80
CA VAL A 135 -15.17 -6.83 -0.84
C VAL A 135 -15.85 -7.11 0.49
N LEU A 136 -15.14 -6.95 1.61
CA LEU A 136 -15.73 -7.16 2.94
C LEU A 136 -16.97 -6.28 3.17
N TYR A 137 -16.90 -5.00 2.81
CA TYR A 137 -18.02 -4.07 2.96
C TYR A 137 -19.25 -4.49 2.15
N LEU A 138 -19.06 -4.89 0.89
CA LEU A 138 -20.15 -5.32 0.01
C LEU A 138 -20.74 -6.67 0.43
N SER A 139 -19.87 -7.60 0.82
CA SER A 139 -20.28 -8.97 1.24
C SER A 139 -21.07 -8.93 2.53
N ARG A 140 -20.73 -8.07 3.48
CA ARG A 140 -21.51 -7.90 4.72
C ARG A 140 -22.97 -7.54 4.47
N LYS A 141 -23.24 -6.72 3.48
CA LYS A 141 -24.61 -6.31 3.12
C LYS A 141 -25.45 -7.46 2.57
N ARG A 142 -24.82 -8.47 1.99
CA ARG A 142 -25.52 -9.60 1.34
C ARG A 142 -25.53 -10.87 2.17
N LEU A 143 -24.42 -11.17 2.85
CA LEU A 143 -24.18 -12.47 3.49
C LEU A 143 -24.20 -12.39 5.03
N GLY A 144 -24.16 -11.15 5.59
CA GLY A 144 -24.00 -10.94 7.02
C GLY A 144 -22.53 -10.90 7.45
N ASP A 145 -22.31 -10.74 8.77
CA ASP A 145 -20.99 -10.41 9.32
C ASP A 145 -19.97 -11.53 9.14
N TYR A 146 -20.24 -12.72 9.65
CA TYR A 146 -19.23 -13.79 9.68
C TYR A 146 -18.94 -14.43 8.32
N PRO A 147 -19.92 -14.77 7.47
CA PRO A 147 -19.62 -15.31 6.15
C PRO A 147 -18.78 -14.38 5.28
N ALA A 148 -18.91 -13.05 5.47
CA ALA A 148 -18.14 -12.08 4.71
C ALA A 148 -16.63 -12.07 5.02
N LEU A 149 -16.18 -12.68 6.14
CA LEU A 149 -14.76 -12.79 6.47
C LEU A 149 -14.03 -13.90 5.70
N PHE A 150 -14.77 -14.79 5.04
CA PHE A 150 -14.20 -15.94 4.32
C PHE A 150 -14.18 -15.75 2.79
N LEU A 151 -14.52 -14.56 2.32
CA LEU A 151 -14.43 -14.15 0.91
C LEU A 151 -13.21 -13.27 0.69
#